data_8e38fe0533f3378cc90781fa039794c4
#
_entry.id   8e38fe0533f3378cc90781fa039794c4
#
_cell.length_a   1.000
_cell.length_b   1.000
_cell.length_c   1.000
_cell.angle_alpha   90.00
_cell.angle_beta   90.00
_cell.angle_gamma   90.00
#
_symmetry.space_group_name_H-M   'P 1'
#
loop_
_entity.id
_entity.type
_entity.pdbx_description
1 polymer ?
#
loop_
_entity_poly.entity_id
_entity_poly.type
_entity_poly.pdbx_seq_one_letter_code
_entity_poly.pdbx_strand_id
1 'polypeptide(L)'
;MQNFNHKFDIQEVEVTVGSQTIKLQTGLIAKQSDGAVVATMGETMVLATAVSTKEQKPGISDFTPLTVNYKERTYAAGKIPGGFFKREGRASKKETLSSRIIDRTIRPIFPEGFACETNVTAMVISSDEKHDADVLSVLASSAALVISSIPFNEPVAAVRIGRKDGNYIVNPTKEEQETCDMDLVIAGSAQGLLMVEGGAKEVEEDAIIKAMEVAKPEIDKMCAVQLKLRELAGKPKFEYVVEKLPQEVADLANGKFREEAKKILHAFSDKQTRDTQVAQLKASFTEELTPNYGDNAATYAGIALENIMYEESRNLVLHENVRVDGRKPDEIRPLSSMVGLLPRAH
;
A
#
# COMPACT_ATOMS: atom_id res chain seq x y z
N MET A 1 -21.78 -15.95 40.20
CA MET A 1 -21.36 -14.89 39.23
C MET A 1 -19.87 -14.65 39.49
N GLN A 2 -19.02 -15.13 38.59
CA GLN A 2 -17.60 -14.81 38.65
C GLN A 2 -17.41 -13.34 38.32
N ASN A 3 -16.84 -12.57 39.25
CA ASN A 3 -16.45 -11.19 39.01
C ASN A 3 -15.31 -11.17 37.97
N PHE A 4 -15.65 -10.92 36.72
CA PHE A 4 -14.69 -10.61 35.66
C PHE A 4 -14.15 -9.19 35.87
N ASN A 5 -13.35 -8.96 36.87
CA ASN A 5 -12.53 -7.76 37.01
C ASN A 5 -11.35 -7.85 36.03
N HIS A 6 -11.62 -7.89 34.73
CA HIS A 6 -10.60 -7.63 33.72
C HIS A 6 -10.28 -6.15 33.75
N LYS A 7 -9.17 -5.80 34.38
CA LYS A 7 -8.59 -4.47 34.28
C LYS A 7 -8.13 -4.28 32.81
N PHE A 8 -8.85 -3.46 32.06
CA PHE A 8 -8.44 -3.07 30.73
C PHE A 8 -7.32 -2.05 30.86
N ASP A 9 -6.20 -2.28 30.17
CA ASP A 9 -5.13 -1.30 30.01
C ASP A 9 -5.39 -0.51 28.75
N ILE A 10 -6.26 0.50 28.87
CA ILE A 10 -6.68 1.35 27.76
C ILE A 10 -5.71 2.52 27.68
N GLN A 11 -5.10 2.67 26.51
CA GLN A 11 -4.26 3.81 26.15
C GLN A 11 -4.93 4.57 24.99
N GLU A 12 -4.93 5.89 25.08
CA GLU A 12 -5.52 6.73 24.05
C GLU A 12 -4.72 8.01 23.81
N VAL A 13 -4.78 8.48 22.59
CA VAL A 13 -4.19 9.74 22.14
C VAL A 13 -5.14 10.44 21.18
N GLU A 14 -5.05 11.75 21.09
CA GLU A 14 -5.89 12.57 20.21
C GLU A 14 -5.05 13.49 19.35
N VAL A 15 -5.58 13.83 18.17
CA VAL A 15 -4.99 14.79 17.24
C VAL A 15 -6.08 15.59 16.53
N THR A 16 -5.87 16.87 16.33
CA THR A 16 -6.74 17.73 15.52
C THR A 16 -6.20 17.79 14.09
N VAL A 17 -7.04 17.41 13.12
CA VAL A 17 -6.76 17.37 11.68
C VAL A 17 -7.81 18.22 10.96
N GLY A 18 -7.39 19.32 10.36
CA GLY A 18 -8.35 20.32 9.89
C GLY A 18 -9.23 20.84 11.04
N SER A 19 -10.55 20.71 10.90
CA SER A 19 -11.53 21.05 11.93
C SER A 19 -11.95 19.88 12.82
N GLN A 20 -11.45 18.65 12.55
CA GLN A 20 -11.89 17.42 13.19
C GLN A 20 -10.89 16.94 14.26
N THR A 21 -11.40 16.40 15.36
CA THR A 21 -10.57 15.69 16.34
C THR A 21 -10.67 14.19 16.07
N ILE A 22 -9.52 13.54 15.93
CA ILE A 22 -9.39 12.10 15.77
C ILE A 22 -8.79 11.52 17.04
N LYS A 23 -9.43 10.48 17.58
CA LYS A 23 -8.95 9.73 18.74
C LYS A 23 -8.49 8.34 18.30
N LEU A 24 -7.31 7.92 18.77
CA LEU A 24 -6.77 6.56 18.65
C LEU A 24 -6.76 5.90 20.01
N GLN A 25 -7.38 4.72 20.12
CA GLN A 25 -7.48 3.96 21.38
C GLN A 25 -7.04 2.51 21.15
N THR A 26 -6.30 1.96 22.12
CA THR A 26 -5.90 0.54 22.16
C THR A 26 -6.14 -0.09 23.52
N GLY A 27 -6.03 -1.42 23.64
CA GLY A 27 -6.12 -2.16 24.91
C GLY A 27 -7.52 -2.63 25.30
N LEU A 28 -8.58 -2.18 24.62
CA LEU A 28 -9.98 -2.54 24.94
C LEU A 28 -10.44 -3.84 24.25
N ILE A 29 -10.28 -3.93 22.95
CA ILE A 29 -10.82 -5.02 22.11
C ILE A 29 -9.73 -5.63 21.24
N ALA A 30 -10.04 -6.80 20.62
CA ALA A 30 -9.15 -7.55 19.72
C ALA A 30 -7.77 -7.89 20.32
N LYS A 31 -7.72 -8.28 21.60
CA LYS A 31 -6.48 -8.52 22.38
C LYS A 31 -5.60 -9.65 21.87
N GLN A 32 -6.11 -10.53 20.99
CA GLN A 32 -5.35 -11.66 20.44
C GLN A 32 -4.54 -11.27 19.20
N SER A 33 -4.79 -10.07 18.60
CA SER A 33 -3.99 -9.57 17.49
C SER A 33 -2.62 -9.06 17.95
N ASP A 34 -1.67 -8.99 17.02
CA ASP A 34 -0.36 -8.39 17.30
C ASP A 34 -0.49 -6.90 17.61
N GLY A 35 -1.39 -6.21 16.90
CA GLY A 35 -1.79 -4.83 17.17
C GLY A 35 -3.26 -4.62 16.90
N ALA A 36 -3.94 -3.82 17.71
CA ALA A 36 -5.32 -3.42 17.54
C ALA A 36 -5.52 -1.96 17.95
N VAL A 37 -6.17 -1.18 17.10
CA VAL A 37 -6.49 0.23 17.35
C VAL A 37 -7.90 0.52 16.91
N VAL A 38 -8.63 1.26 17.73
CA VAL A 38 -9.89 1.90 17.34
C VAL A 38 -9.60 3.38 17.07
N ALA A 39 -9.86 3.81 15.84
CA ALA A 39 -9.83 5.22 15.47
C ALA A 39 -11.25 5.77 15.45
N THR A 40 -11.45 6.96 16.02
CA THR A 40 -12.75 7.61 16.10
C THR A 40 -12.66 9.04 15.56
N MET A 41 -13.59 9.42 14.70
CA MET A 41 -13.77 10.77 14.18
C MET A 41 -15.26 11.10 14.16
N GLY A 42 -15.70 12.05 14.98
CA GLY A 42 -17.12 12.22 15.28
C GLY A 42 -17.71 10.95 15.91
N GLU A 43 -18.80 10.39 15.35
CA GLU A 43 -19.37 9.10 15.76
C GLU A 43 -18.95 7.96 14.81
N THR A 44 -18.12 8.24 13.81
CA THR A 44 -17.55 7.20 12.94
C THR A 44 -16.36 6.54 13.63
N MET A 45 -16.41 5.19 13.74
CA MET A 45 -15.38 4.38 14.42
C MET A 45 -14.90 3.26 13.53
N VAL A 46 -13.59 3.09 13.46
CA VAL A 46 -12.92 2.01 12.74
C VAL A 46 -12.06 1.20 13.69
N LEU A 47 -12.29 -0.10 13.78
CA LEU A 47 -11.38 -1.05 14.40
C LEU A 47 -10.39 -1.56 13.34
N ALA A 48 -9.11 -1.34 13.57
CA ALA A 48 -8.06 -1.96 12.76
C ALA A 48 -7.27 -2.97 13.59
N THR A 49 -6.98 -4.12 12.99
CA THR A 49 -6.15 -5.18 13.57
C THR A 49 -5.04 -5.57 12.62
N ALA A 50 -3.87 -5.85 13.16
CA ALA A 50 -2.72 -6.37 12.43
C ALA A 50 -2.27 -7.69 13.06
N VAL A 51 -2.04 -8.70 12.22
CA VAL A 51 -1.56 -10.03 12.62
C VAL A 51 -0.53 -10.49 11.61
N SER A 52 0.59 -11.05 12.08
CA SER A 52 1.62 -11.61 11.21
C SER A 52 2.10 -12.95 11.72
N THR A 53 2.44 -13.86 10.80
CA THR A 53 3.23 -15.04 11.13
C THR A 53 4.64 -14.59 11.53
N LYS A 54 5.27 -15.34 12.45
CA LYS A 54 6.69 -15.10 12.78
C LYS A 54 7.62 -15.95 11.93
N GLU A 55 7.04 -16.89 11.19
CA GLU A 55 7.77 -17.78 10.30
C GLU A 55 7.78 -17.16 8.89
N GLN A 56 8.97 -16.95 8.39
CA GLN A 56 9.20 -16.46 7.03
C GLN A 56 9.22 -17.65 6.08
N LYS A 57 8.64 -17.48 4.89
CA LYS A 57 8.80 -18.48 3.81
C LYS A 57 10.26 -18.49 3.39
N PRO A 58 10.87 -19.71 3.23
CA PRO A 58 12.24 -19.81 2.76
C PRO A 58 12.41 -19.19 1.36
N GLY A 59 13.59 -18.65 1.11
CA GLY A 59 13.98 -18.10 -0.19
C GLY A 59 14.01 -16.57 -0.20
N ILE A 60 14.70 -16.04 -1.21
CA ILE A 60 14.74 -14.60 -1.48
C ILE A 60 13.39 -14.20 -2.04
N SER A 61 12.74 -13.24 -1.40
CA SER A 61 11.46 -12.67 -1.85
C SER A 61 11.55 -11.16 -1.85
N ASP A 62 11.19 -10.56 -2.97
CA ASP A 62 10.93 -9.13 -3.14
C ASP A 62 9.46 -8.79 -2.89
N PHE A 63 8.64 -9.80 -2.65
CA PHE A 63 7.21 -9.67 -2.42
C PHE A 63 6.85 -9.80 -0.94
N THR A 64 6.28 -8.73 -0.38
CA THR A 64 5.68 -8.76 0.96
C THR A 64 4.30 -9.43 0.92
N PRO A 65 4.10 -10.59 1.56
CA PRO A 65 2.81 -11.29 1.57
C PRO A 65 1.82 -10.60 2.52
N LEU A 66 1.36 -9.43 2.08
CA LEU A 66 0.40 -8.59 2.79
C LEU A 66 -0.99 -8.76 2.22
N THR A 67 -1.96 -9.04 3.10
CA THR A 67 -3.38 -9.04 2.79
C THR A 67 -4.07 -7.92 3.58
N VAL A 68 -4.77 -7.04 2.88
CA VAL A 68 -5.53 -5.96 3.50
C VAL A 68 -7.01 -6.14 3.23
N ASN A 69 -7.80 -6.13 4.30
CA ASN A 69 -9.25 -6.21 4.24
C ASN A 69 -9.87 -4.96 4.85
N TYR A 70 -10.77 -4.32 4.11
CA TYR A 70 -11.63 -3.26 4.63
C TYR A 70 -13.08 -3.73 4.57
N LYS A 71 -13.83 -3.51 5.65
CA LYS A 71 -15.22 -3.94 5.78
C LYS A 71 -16.09 -2.86 6.40
N GLU A 72 -17.20 -2.53 5.73
CA GLU A 72 -18.27 -1.71 6.27
C GLU A 72 -19.37 -2.61 6.80
N ARG A 73 -19.51 -2.69 8.13
CA ARG A 73 -20.56 -3.49 8.72
C ARG A 73 -21.91 -2.77 8.64
N THR A 74 -22.93 -3.46 8.16
CA THR A 74 -24.25 -2.89 7.98
C THR A 74 -24.84 -2.38 9.29
N TYR A 75 -24.54 -3.05 10.41
CA TYR A 75 -24.96 -2.62 11.74
C TYR A 75 -24.32 -1.29 12.18
N ALA A 76 -23.15 -0.92 11.64
CA ALA A 76 -22.48 0.35 11.94
C ALA A 76 -23.35 1.57 11.56
N ALA A 77 -24.21 1.41 10.56
CA ALA A 77 -25.21 2.41 10.15
C ALA A 77 -26.62 2.07 10.68
N GLY A 78 -26.75 1.20 11.68
CA GLY A 78 -28.03 0.79 12.25
C GLY A 78 -28.93 -0.01 11.30
N LYS A 79 -28.35 -0.65 10.28
CA LYS A 79 -29.09 -1.36 9.22
C LYS A 79 -28.87 -2.87 9.31
N ILE A 80 -29.80 -3.64 8.76
CA ILE A 80 -29.69 -5.08 8.57
C ILE A 80 -29.23 -5.34 7.13
N PRO A 81 -28.34 -6.33 6.88
CA PRO A 81 -27.93 -6.67 5.53
C PRO A 81 -29.12 -6.90 4.60
N GLY A 82 -29.06 -6.33 3.40
CA GLY A 82 -30.08 -6.50 2.36
C GLY A 82 -30.10 -7.91 1.77
N GLY A 83 -30.97 -8.12 0.79
CA GLY A 83 -31.09 -9.37 0.06
C GLY A 83 -31.85 -10.47 0.83
N PHE A 84 -32.05 -11.61 0.16
CA PHE A 84 -32.82 -12.74 0.67
C PHE A 84 -32.21 -13.37 1.93
N PHE A 85 -30.89 -13.58 1.93
CA PHE A 85 -30.20 -14.27 3.03
C PHE A 85 -29.98 -13.42 4.30
N LYS A 86 -30.23 -12.12 4.26
CA LYS A 86 -30.00 -11.21 5.40
C LYS A 86 -28.57 -11.33 5.98
N ARG A 87 -27.59 -11.53 5.13
CA ARG A 87 -26.17 -11.67 5.49
C ARG A 87 -25.32 -10.66 4.71
N GLU A 88 -24.19 -10.31 5.27
CA GLU A 88 -23.14 -9.55 4.58
C GLU A 88 -22.63 -10.35 3.39
N GLY A 89 -22.65 -9.75 2.20
CA GLY A 89 -22.25 -10.40 0.96
C GLY A 89 -20.74 -10.32 0.71
N ARG A 90 -20.37 -10.46 -0.57
CA ARG A 90 -18.99 -10.18 -1.03
C ARG A 90 -18.67 -8.71 -0.84
N ALA A 91 -17.37 -8.38 -0.79
CA ALA A 91 -16.92 -6.99 -0.70
C ALA A 91 -17.50 -6.15 -1.83
N SER A 92 -18.05 -4.99 -1.48
CA SER A 92 -18.52 -3.99 -2.43
C SER A 92 -17.33 -3.37 -3.20
N LYS A 93 -17.63 -2.62 -4.28
CA LYS A 93 -16.60 -1.86 -5.00
C LYS A 93 -15.91 -0.86 -4.06
N LYS A 94 -16.66 -0.18 -3.20
CA LYS A 94 -16.11 0.76 -2.22
C LYS A 94 -15.18 0.04 -1.25
N GLU A 95 -15.60 -1.07 -0.66
CA GLU A 95 -14.74 -1.85 0.24
C GLU A 95 -13.46 -2.32 -0.42
N THR A 96 -13.54 -2.77 -1.68
CA THR A 96 -12.36 -3.19 -2.45
C THR A 96 -11.41 -2.02 -2.71
N LEU A 97 -11.92 -0.85 -3.10
CA LEU A 97 -11.10 0.34 -3.36
C LEU A 97 -10.49 0.88 -2.07
N SER A 98 -11.23 0.94 -0.98
CA SER A 98 -10.71 1.35 0.33
C SER A 98 -9.64 0.39 0.83
N SER A 99 -9.78 -0.94 0.63
CA SER A 99 -8.71 -1.90 0.91
C SER A 99 -7.44 -1.58 0.13
N ARG A 100 -7.56 -1.19 -1.14
CA ARG A 100 -6.42 -0.83 -1.99
C ARG A 100 -5.76 0.48 -1.55
N ILE A 101 -6.52 1.47 -1.11
CA ILE A 101 -5.99 2.72 -0.54
C ILE A 101 -5.12 2.39 0.67
N ILE A 102 -5.60 1.56 1.60
CA ILE A 102 -4.85 1.12 2.76
C ILE A 102 -3.58 0.37 2.32
N ASP A 103 -3.72 -0.64 1.46
CA ASP A 103 -2.61 -1.49 1.00
C ASP A 103 -1.50 -0.66 0.32
N ARG A 104 -1.86 0.21 -0.62
CA ARG A 104 -0.90 1.06 -1.35
C ARG A 104 -0.14 2.01 -0.43
N THR A 105 -0.77 2.43 0.67
CA THR A 105 -0.16 3.34 1.64
C THR A 105 0.79 2.61 2.58
N ILE A 106 0.42 1.42 3.09
CA ILE A 106 1.23 0.71 4.10
C ILE A 106 2.27 -0.22 3.49
N ARG A 107 2.01 -0.81 2.32
CA ARG A 107 2.90 -1.81 1.69
C ARG A 107 4.33 -1.31 1.47
N PRO A 108 4.59 -0.09 0.95
CA PRO A 108 5.94 0.40 0.71
C PRO A 108 6.77 0.61 1.97
N ILE A 109 6.13 0.62 3.14
CA ILE A 109 6.79 0.89 4.43
C ILE A 109 7.28 -0.38 5.11
N PHE A 110 6.83 -1.55 4.66
CA PHE A 110 7.41 -2.79 5.14
C PHE A 110 8.89 -2.88 4.71
N PRO A 111 9.75 -3.39 5.59
CA PRO A 111 11.16 -3.54 5.26
C PRO A 111 11.38 -4.45 4.05
N GLU A 112 12.40 -4.14 3.25
CA GLU A 112 12.81 -4.98 2.12
C GLU A 112 13.12 -6.41 2.59
N GLY A 113 12.64 -7.40 1.83
CA GLY A 113 12.81 -8.81 2.16
C GLY A 113 11.95 -9.33 3.31
N PHE A 114 11.03 -8.53 3.84
CA PHE A 114 10.05 -8.99 4.82
C PHE A 114 9.02 -9.91 4.17
N ALA A 115 9.13 -11.22 4.42
CA ALA A 115 8.32 -12.26 3.79
C ALA A 115 7.43 -13.04 4.77
N CYS A 116 7.13 -12.47 5.95
CA CYS A 116 6.14 -13.04 6.87
C CYS A 116 4.72 -12.69 6.41
N GLU A 117 3.84 -13.70 6.35
CA GLU A 117 2.45 -13.49 5.96
C GLU A 117 1.76 -12.55 6.96
N THR A 118 1.28 -11.43 6.48
CA THR A 118 0.70 -10.37 7.30
C THR A 118 -0.72 -10.05 6.83
N ASN A 119 -1.65 -9.97 7.78
CA ASN A 119 -3.03 -9.60 7.53
C ASN A 119 -3.39 -8.34 8.32
N VAL A 120 -3.91 -7.34 7.63
CA VAL A 120 -4.45 -6.11 8.21
C VAL A 120 -5.93 -6.04 7.90
N THR A 121 -6.75 -5.94 8.93
CA THR A 121 -8.20 -5.82 8.77
C THR A 121 -8.68 -4.54 9.41
N ALA A 122 -9.29 -3.67 8.62
CA ALA A 122 -9.98 -2.47 9.07
C ALA A 122 -11.50 -2.68 8.95
N MET A 123 -12.22 -2.46 10.04
CA MET A 123 -13.65 -2.70 10.11
C MET A 123 -14.37 -1.46 10.65
N VAL A 124 -15.27 -0.90 9.86
CA VAL A 124 -16.15 0.18 10.31
C VAL A 124 -17.20 -0.43 11.26
N ILE A 125 -17.16 -0.01 12.52
CA ILE A 125 -18.03 -0.52 13.60
C ILE A 125 -19.08 0.48 14.08
N SER A 126 -18.93 1.76 13.72
CA SER A 126 -19.91 2.82 13.88
C SER A 126 -19.77 3.83 12.74
N SER A 127 -20.86 4.46 12.30
CA SER A 127 -20.86 5.46 11.24
C SER A 127 -21.89 6.54 11.53
N ASP A 128 -21.46 7.79 11.49
CA ASP A 128 -22.34 8.98 11.58
C ASP A 128 -22.90 9.41 10.23
N GLU A 129 -22.57 8.67 9.16
CA GLU A 129 -22.93 8.95 7.77
C GLU A 129 -22.39 10.31 7.22
N LYS A 130 -21.62 11.05 8.02
CA LYS A 130 -21.01 12.35 7.66
C LYS A 130 -19.56 12.23 7.26
N HIS A 131 -18.79 11.43 8.00
CA HIS A 131 -17.36 11.27 7.81
C HIS A 131 -17.03 9.98 7.06
N ASP A 132 -16.13 10.07 6.08
CA ASP A 132 -15.65 8.88 5.39
C ASP A 132 -14.68 8.08 6.25
N ALA A 133 -14.92 6.77 6.30
CA ALA A 133 -14.12 5.86 7.11
C ALA A 133 -12.83 5.39 6.42
N ASP A 134 -12.64 5.65 5.12
CA ASP A 134 -11.48 5.18 4.34
C ASP A 134 -10.16 5.80 4.82
N VAL A 135 -10.06 7.13 4.90
CA VAL A 135 -8.88 7.83 5.44
C VAL A 135 -8.64 7.49 6.92
N LEU A 136 -9.71 7.38 7.70
CA LEU A 136 -9.63 6.96 9.09
C LEU A 136 -9.10 5.52 9.22
N SER A 137 -9.44 4.65 8.26
CA SER A 137 -8.97 3.25 8.21
C SER A 137 -7.49 3.14 7.86
N VAL A 138 -6.94 4.03 7.04
CA VAL A 138 -5.50 4.12 6.78
C VAL A 138 -4.77 4.43 8.09
N LEU A 139 -5.23 5.45 8.81
CA LEU A 139 -4.64 5.86 10.09
C LEU A 139 -4.72 4.74 11.14
N ALA A 140 -5.90 4.11 11.29
CA ALA A 140 -6.11 3.02 12.24
C ALA A 140 -5.23 1.80 11.93
N SER A 141 -5.12 1.43 10.64
CA SER A 141 -4.30 0.31 10.17
C SER A 141 -2.81 0.55 10.41
N SER A 142 -2.34 1.75 10.08
CA SER A 142 -0.97 2.17 10.36
C SER A 142 -0.69 2.15 11.87
N ALA A 143 -1.55 2.74 12.69
CA ALA A 143 -1.39 2.75 14.13
C ALA A 143 -1.36 1.33 14.73
N ALA A 144 -2.21 0.40 14.24
CA ALA A 144 -2.19 -1.00 14.66
C ALA A 144 -0.86 -1.68 14.33
N LEU A 145 -0.28 -1.43 13.16
CA LEU A 145 1.04 -1.92 12.77
C LEU A 145 2.15 -1.29 13.61
N VAL A 146 2.10 0.02 13.84
CA VAL A 146 3.11 0.77 14.60
C VAL A 146 3.22 0.28 16.03
N ILE A 147 2.10 0.01 16.73
CA ILE A 147 2.11 -0.50 18.11
C ILE A 147 2.34 -2.01 18.21
N SER A 148 2.20 -2.77 17.12
CA SER A 148 2.36 -4.22 17.07
C SER A 148 3.82 -4.65 17.20
N SER A 149 4.05 -5.96 17.32
CA SER A 149 5.38 -6.56 17.22
C SER A 149 5.89 -6.71 15.77
N ILE A 150 5.07 -6.42 14.79
CA ILE A 150 5.43 -6.52 13.35
C ILE A 150 6.47 -5.46 13.00
N PRO A 151 7.52 -5.78 12.21
CA PRO A 151 8.54 -4.81 11.77
C PRO A 151 7.96 -3.73 10.84
N PHE A 152 7.36 -2.73 11.45
CA PHE A 152 6.75 -1.57 10.78
C PHE A 152 7.07 -0.34 11.64
N ASN A 153 8.09 0.42 11.25
CA ASN A 153 8.68 1.44 12.12
C ASN A 153 8.26 2.86 11.76
N GLU A 154 7.84 3.09 10.52
CA GLU A 154 7.43 4.39 10.04
C GLU A 154 5.91 4.49 9.95
N PRO A 155 5.27 5.39 10.70
CA PRO A 155 3.83 5.61 10.62
C PRO A 155 3.46 6.29 9.31
N VAL A 156 2.29 5.92 8.79
CA VAL A 156 1.65 6.58 7.65
C VAL A 156 0.25 7.05 8.00
N ALA A 157 -0.24 8.03 7.27
CA ALA A 157 -1.59 8.54 7.42
C ALA A 157 -2.13 9.04 6.08
N ALA A 158 -3.43 9.26 6.01
CA ALA A 158 -4.09 9.83 4.85
C ALA A 158 -5.07 10.91 5.27
N VAL A 159 -5.25 11.90 4.41
CA VAL A 159 -6.32 12.91 4.50
C VAL A 159 -7.07 12.96 3.17
N ARG A 160 -8.32 13.36 3.24
CA ARG A 160 -9.10 13.75 2.08
C ARG A 160 -9.05 15.26 1.93
N ILE A 161 -8.77 15.74 0.73
CA ILE A 161 -8.78 17.18 0.42
C ILE A 161 -9.89 17.44 -0.59
N GLY A 162 -10.88 18.24 -0.17
CA GLY A 162 -11.85 18.85 -1.05
C GLY A 162 -11.44 20.28 -1.41
N ARG A 163 -11.94 20.81 -2.55
CA ARG A 163 -11.80 22.22 -2.88
C ARG A 163 -13.14 22.81 -3.30
N LYS A 164 -13.50 23.95 -2.71
CA LYS A 164 -14.70 24.70 -3.03
C LYS A 164 -14.38 26.17 -3.13
N ASP A 165 -14.76 26.80 -4.23
CA ASP A 165 -14.54 28.23 -4.49
C ASP A 165 -13.06 28.67 -4.26
N GLY A 166 -12.12 27.78 -4.67
CA GLY A 166 -10.67 27.98 -4.50
C GLY A 166 -10.13 27.70 -3.09
N ASN A 167 -10.97 27.41 -2.09
CA ASN A 167 -10.56 27.09 -0.72
C ASN A 167 -10.44 25.58 -0.52
N TYR A 168 -9.37 25.16 0.17
CA TYR A 168 -9.11 23.74 0.47
C TYR A 168 -9.71 23.36 1.82
N ILE A 169 -10.41 22.23 1.86
CA ILE A 169 -11.07 21.66 3.04
C ILE A 169 -10.42 20.32 3.34
N VAL A 170 -9.89 20.17 4.55
CA VAL A 170 -9.30 18.91 5.03
C VAL A 170 -10.38 18.05 5.64
N ASN A 171 -10.49 16.82 5.19
CA ASN A 171 -11.50 15.83 5.58
C ASN A 171 -12.93 16.41 5.49
N PRO A 172 -13.35 16.89 4.31
CA PRO A 172 -14.70 17.43 4.13
C PRO A 172 -15.74 16.36 4.46
N THR A 173 -16.85 16.78 5.03
CA THR A 173 -18.04 15.92 5.19
C THR A 173 -18.59 15.50 3.82
N LYS A 174 -19.40 14.45 3.77
CA LYS A 174 -20.03 14.01 2.51
C LYS A 174 -20.87 15.10 1.85
N GLU A 175 -21.55 15.92 2.64
CA GLU A 175 -22.33 17.06 2.14
C GLU A 175 -21.42 18.14 1.52
N GLU A 176 -20.27 18.43 2.14
CA GLU A 176 -19.28 19.35 1.59
C GLU A 176 -18.65 18.80 0.31
N GLN A 177 -18.34 17.48 0.25
CA GLN A 177 -17.76 16.83 -0.93
C GLN A 177 -18.64 17.00 -2.18
N GLU A 178 -19.96 16.95 -2.06
CA GLU A 178 -20.88 17.12 -3.18
C GLU A 178 -20.71 18.46 -3.89
N THR A 179 -20.30 19.48 -3.14
CA THR A 179 -20.10 20.85 -3.66
C THR A 179 -18.68 21.15 -4.09
N CYS A 180 -17.73 20.23 -3.85
CA CYS A 180 -16.34 20.39 -4.22
C CYS A 180 -16.10 20.15 -5.72
N ASP A 181 -15.14 20.87 -6.28
CA ASP A 181 -14.61 20.66 -7.63
C ASP A 181 -13.40 19.68 -7.65
N MET A 182 -12.90 19.32 -6.47
CA MET A 182 -11.80 18.38 -6.27
C MET A 182 -12.13 17.46 -5.08
N ASP A 183 -11.81 16.18 -5.23
CA ASP A 183 -11.86 15.17 -4.18
C ASP A 183 -10.62 14.28 -4.28
N LEU A 184 -9.61 14.53 -3.45
CA LEU A 184 -8.34 13.81 -3.45
C LEU A 184 -8.10 13.16 -2.09
N VAL A 185 -7.77 11.87 -2.10
CA VAL A 185 -7.18 11.17 -0.96
C VAL A 185 -5.67 11.21 -1.13
N ILE A 186 -4.98 11.81 -0.17
CA ILE A 186 -3.54 11.98 -0.16
C ILE A 186 -2.99 11.27 1.06
N ALA A 187 -2.07 10.34 0.84
CA ALA A 187 -1.42 9.57 1.90
C ALA A 187 0.09 9.75 1.88
N GLY A 188 0.70 9.66 3.05
CA GLY A 188 2.14 9.83 3.19
C GLY A 188 2.65 9.45 4.57
N SER A 189 3.95 9.62 4.72
CA SER A 189 4.69 9.52 5.97
C SER A 189 5.36 10.85 6.29
N ALA A 190 6.13 10.91 7.38
CA ALA A 190 6.96 12.07 7.69
C ALA A 190 8.01 12.35 6.58
N GLN A 191 8.46 11.34 5.85
CA GLN A 191 9.48 11.47 4.81
C GLN A 191 8.93 11.99 3.48
N GLY A 192 7.64 11.78 3.17
CA GLY A 192 7.06 12.22 1.91
C GLY A 192 5.66 11.67 1.65
N LEU A 193 5.13 12.05 0.48
CA LEU A 193 3.86 11.53 0.00
C LEU A 193 4.06 10.16 -0.66
N LEU A 194 3.15 9.24 -0.41
CA LEU A 194 3.19 7.86 -0.89
C LEU A 194 2.13 7.58 -1.94
N MET A 195 0.97 8.25 -1.82
CA MET A 195 -0.17 7.99 -2.69
C MET A 195 -1.02 9.25 -2.84
N VAL A 196 -1.49 9.46 -4.05
CA VAL A 196 -2.55 10.43 -4.38
C VAL A 196 -3.57 9.71 -5.25
N GLU A 197 -4.84 9.75 -4.87
CA GLU A 197 -5.94 9.15 -5.63
C GLU A 197 -7.18 10.01 -5.50
N GLY A 198 -7.91 10.20 -6.58
CA GLY A 198 -9.15 10.96 -6.56
C GLY A 198 -9.57 11.46 -7.93
N GLY A 199 -10.40 12.48 -7.95
CA GLY A 199 -10.91 13.11 -9.15
C GLY A 199 -11.06 14.61 -8.99
N ALA A 200 -11.12 15.29 -10.12
CA ALA A 200 -11.36 16.74 -10.16
C ALA A 200 -12.18 17.09 -11.41
N LYS A 201 -12.91 18.21 -11.32
CA LYS A 201 -13.73 18.76 -12.42
C LYS A 201 -12.92 19.82 -13.17
N GLU A 202 -12.07 19.38 -14.11
CA GLU A 202 -11.23 20.26 -14.96
C GLU A 202 -10.40 21.28 -14.16
N VAL A 203 -9.78 20.80 -13.08
CA VAL A 203 -8.94 21.61 -12.21
C VAL A 203 -7.51 21.62 -12.73
N GLU A 204 -6.84 22.78 -12.69
CA GLU A 204 -5.44 22.91 -13.11
C GLU A 204 -4.48 22.17 -12.17
N GLU A 205 -3.34 21.73 -12.69
CA GLU A 205 -2.31 20.96 -11.97
C GLU A 205 -1.77 21.68 -10.75
N ASP A 206 -1.60 23.00 -10.81
CA ASP A 206 -1.13 23.82 -9.69
C ASP A 206 -2.06 23.73 -8.47
N ALA A 207 -3.36 23.60 -8.70
CA ALA A 207 -4.31 23.40 -7.62
C ALA A 207 -4.19 22.01 -6.97
N ILE A 208 -3.85 20.98 -7.76
CA ILE A 208 -3.56 19.64 -7.23
C ILE A 208 -2.28 19.64 -6.40
N ILE A 209 -1.23 20.30 -6.89
CA ILE A 209 0.02 20.48 -6.14
C ILE A 209 -0.26 21.21 -4.81
N LYS A 210 -1.07 22.25 -4.84
CA LYS A 210 -1.46 22.98 -3.63
C LYS A 210 -2.24 22.12 -2.63
N ALA A 211 -3.09 21.22 -3.12
CA ALA A 211 -3.79 20.25 -2.27
C ALA A 211 -2.80 19.32 -1.53
N MET A 212 -1.74 18.88 -2.21
CA MET A 212 -0.66 18.08 -1.59
C MET A 212 0.09 18.86 -0.51
N GLU A 213 0.37 20.15 -0.74
CA GLU A 213 1.01 21.02 0.24
C GLU A 213 0.13 21.23 1.49
N VAL A 214 -1.20 21.33 1.33
CA VAL A 214 -2.16 21.43 2.43
C VAL A 214 -2.25 20.11 3.21
N ALA A 215 -2.19 18.97 2.51
CA ALA A 215 -2.29 17.64 3.12
C ALA A 215 -1.08 17.29 4.01
N LYS A 216 0.14 17.65 3.59
CA LYS A 216 1.38 17.18 4.23
C LYS A 216 1.48 17.53 5.73
N PRO A 217 1.22 18.77 6.19
CA PRO A 217 1.25 19.10 7.61
C PRO A 217 0.24 18.29 8.45
N GLU A 218 -0.92 17.98 7.89
CA GLU A 218 -1.95 17.20 8.59
C GLU A 218 -1.54 15.72 8.71
N ILE A 219 -0.92 15.17 7.67
CA ILE A 219 -0.32 13.84 7.68
C ILE A 219 0.78 13.76 8.75
N ASP A 220 1.64 14.76 8.85
CA ASP A 220 2.72 14.80 9.83
C ASP A 220 2.21 14.78 11.28
N LYS A 221 1.14 15.53 11.58
CA LYS A 221 0.48 15.50 12.90
C LYS A 221 -0.04 14.09 13.22
N MET A 222 -0.67 13.42 12.25
CA MET A 222 -1.19 12.07 12.42
C MET A 222 -0.07 11.02 12.55
N CYS A 223 1.06 11.19 11.88
CA CYS A 223 2.22 10.34 12.08
C CYS A 223 2.81 10.53 13.49
N ALA A 224 2.93 11.76 13.94
CA ALA A 224 3.46 12.06 15.28
C ALA A 224 2.59 11.50 16.41
N VAL A 225 1.26 11.53 16.29
CA VAL A 225 0.37 10.97 17.33
C VAL A 225 0.44 9.45 17.40
N GLN A 226 0.68 8.76 16.30
CA GLN A 226 0.90 7.31 16.29
C GLN A 226 2.19 6.92 17.04
N LEU A 227 3.25 7.72 16.93
CA LEU A 227 4.47 7.50 17.70
C LEU A 227 4.23 7.68 19.20
N LYS A 228 3.42 8.67 19.61
CA LYS A 228 3.01 8.81 21.02
C LYS A 228 2.23 7.59 21.50
N LEU A 229 1.31 7.05 20.71
CA LEU A 229 0.59 5.83 21.06
C LEU A 229 1.54 4.62 21.18
N ARG A 230 2.57 4.55 20.31
CA ARG A 230 3.61 3.52 20.40
C ARG A 230 4.44 3.62 21.69
N GLU A 231 4.74 4.82 22.15
CA GLU A 231 5.43 5.02 23.44
C GLU A 231 4.61 4.49 24.62
N LEU A 232 3.27 4.62 24.57
CA LEU A 232 2.36 4.18 25.62
C LEU A 232 2.06 2.68 25.58
N ALA A 233 1.90 2.10 24.39
CA ALA A 233 1.35 0.74 24.21
C ALA A 233 2.10 -0.11 23.19
N GLY A 234 3.23 0.35 22.67
CA GLY A 234 3.99 -0.37 21.66
C GLY A 234 4.66 -1.63 22.17
N LYS A 235 4.71 -2.65 21.33
CA LYS A 235 5.43 -3.91 21.57
C LYS A 235 6.81 -3.87 20.88
N PRO A 236 7.83 -4.58 21.44
CA PRO A 236 9.09 -4.78 20.74
C PRO A 236 8.86 -5.46 19.38
N LYS A 237 9.56 -4.98 18.37
CA LYS A 237 9.49 -5.58 17.02
C LYS A 237 10.23 -6.92 17.02
N PHE A 238 9.63 -7.95 16.37
CA PHE A 238 10.32 -9.22 16.23
C PHE A 238 11.41 -9.16 15.17
N GLU A 239 12.44 -9.96 15.33
CA GLU A 239 13.50 -10.12 14.37
C GLU A 239 13.07 -11.06 13.24
N TYR A 240 13.53 -10.80 12.03
CA TYR A 240 13.31 -11.61 10.84
C TYR A 240 14.61 -11.71 10.04
N VAL A 241 14.76 -12.79 9.28
CA VAL A 241 15.94 -13.03 8.47
C VAL A 241 15.66 -12.62 7.03
N VAL A 242 16.51 -11.76 6.46
CA VAL A 242 16.45 -11.41 5.04
C VAL A 242 17.49 -12.26 4.30
N GLU A 243 17.02 -13.21 3.51
CA GLU A 243 17.87 -13.92 2.57
C GLU A 243 18.22 -12.97 1.42
N LYS A 244 19.52 -12.79 1.18
CA LYS A 244 20.04 -11.92 0.13
C LYS A 244 20.71 -12.73 -0.95
N LEU A 245 20.72 -12.21 -2.18
CA LEU A 245 21.51 -12.74 -3.27
C LEU A 245 22.99 -12.75 -2.85
N PRO A 246 23.72 -13.88 -2.98
CA PRO A 246 25.16 -13.92 -2.71
C PRO A 246 25.89 -12.89 -3.56
N GLN A 247 26.83 -12.14 -2.94
CA GLN A 247 27.56 -11.08 -3.63
C GLN A 247 28.34 -11.60 -4.84
N GLU A 248 28.91 -12.79 -4.72
CA GLU A 248 29.63 -13.45 -5.82
C GLU A 248 28.74 -13.67 -7.06
N VAL A 249 27.46 -14.00 -6.86
CA VAL A 249 26.48 -14.16 -7.96
C VAL A 249 26.18 -12.80 -8.60
N ALA A 250 26.02 -11.77 -7.78
CA ALA A 250 25.79 -10.41 -8.28
C ALA A 250 27.01 -9.90 -9.09
N ASP A 251 28.22 -10.13 -8.59
CA ASP A 251 29.45 -9.73 -9.27
C ASP A 251 29.66 -10.49 -10.59
N LEU A 252 29.39 -11.80 -10.60
CA LEU A 252 29.45 -12.61 -11.81
C LEU A 252 28.41 -12.16 -12.86
N ALA A 253 27.21 -11.88 -12.43
CA ALA A 253 26.16 -11.35 -13.29
C ALA A 253 26.56 -10.01 -13.92
N ASN A 254 27.06 -9.09 -13.12
CA ASN A 254 27.52 -7.78 -13.58
C ASN A 254 28.71 -7.88 -14.54
N GLY A 255 29.68 -8.74 -14.24
CA GLY A 255 30.89 -8.87 -15.05
C GLY A 255 30.68 -9.58 -16.39
N LYS A 256 29.74 -10.52 -16.46
CA LYS A 256 29.64 -11.42 -17.62
C LYS A 256 28.33 -11.26 -18.41
N PHE A 257 27.22 -10.98 -17.75
CA PHE A 257 25.89 -10.98 -18.37
C PHE A 257 25.30 -9.59 -18.60
N ARG A 258 25.82 -8.55 -17.96
CA ARG A 258 25.30 -7.17 -18.07
C ARG A 258 25.31 -6.65 -19.51
N GLU A 259 26.42 -6.85 -20.23
CA GLU A 259 26.54 -6.35 -21.61
C GLU A 259 25.57 -7.05 -22.57
N GLU A 260 25.27 -8.32 -22.32
CA GLU A 260 24.31 -9.05 -23.13
C GLU A 260 22.86 -8.65 -22.82
N ALA A 261 22.54 -8.46 -21.54
CA ALA A 261 21.25 -7.90 -21.10
C ALA A 261 21.02 -6.51 -21.71
N LYS A 262 22.05 -5.65 -21.73
CA LYS A 262 22.01 -4.34 -22.36
C LYS A 262 21.72 -4.42 -23.88
N LYS A 263 22.38 -5.32 -24.59
CA LYS A 263 22.12 -5.54 -26.03
C LYS A 263 20.68 -5.97 -26.30
N ILE A 264 20.11 -6.86 -25.45
CA ILE A 264 18.71 -7.29 -25.57
C ILE A 264 17.76 -6.11 -25.45
N LEU A 265 18.01 -5.19 -24.50
CA LEU A 265 17.20 -3.99 -24.30
C LEU A 265 17.32 -3.01 -25.48
N HIS A 266 18.53 -2.79 -25.98
CA HIS A 266 18.79 -1.86 -27.11
C HIS A 266 18.37 -2.40 -28.47
N ALA A 267 18.02 -3.67 -28.57
CA ALA A 267 17.45 -4.23 -29.79
C ALA A 267 16.03 -3.75 -30.10
N PHE A 268 15.35 -3.17 -29.10
CA PHE A 268 13.93 -2.71 -29.19
C PHE A 268 13.00 -3.71 -29.85
N SER A 269 13.29 -4.99 -29.67
CA SER A 269 12.51 -6.07 -30.25
C SER A 269 11.10 -6.15 -29.63
N ASP A 270 10.20 -6.86 -30.34
CA ASP A 270 8.90 -7.17 -29.79
C ASP A 270 9.02 -7.97 -28.48
N LYS A 271 7.93 -7.96 -27.69
CA LYS A 271 7.91 -8.60 -26.37
C LYS A 271 8.30 -10.08 -26.41
N GLN A 272 7.79 -10.84 -27.39
CA GLN A 272 8.01 -12.29 -27.46
C GLN A 272 9.48 -12.62 -27.77
N THR A 273 10.09 -11.90 -28.70
CA THR A 273 11.51 -12.03 -29.05
C THR A 273 12.39 -11.70 -27.84
N ARG A 274 12.11 -10.58 -27.17
CA ARG A 274 12.85 -10.18 -25.97
C ARG A 274 12.72 -11.19 -24.83
N ASP A 275 11.50 -11.65 -24.53
CA ASP A 275 11.27 -12.64 -23.47
C ASP A 275 12.00 -13.97 -23.77
N THR A 276 12.09 -14.38 -25.03
CA THR A 276 12.86 -15.56 -25.46
C THR A 276 14.35 -15.36 -25.23
N GLN A 277 14.91 -14.20 -25.60
CA GLN A 277 16.34 -13.89 -25.41
C GLN A 277 16.70 -13.82 -23.92
N VAL A 278 15.85 -13.20 -23.10
CA VAL A 278 16.04 -13.14 -21.63
C VAL A 278 15.98 -14.55 -21.02
N ALA A 279 15.08 -15.41 -21.48
CA ALA A 279 14.99 -16.79 -21.02
C ALA A 279 16.23 -17.61 -21.38
N GLN A 280 16.81 -17.43 -22.58
CA GLN A 280 18.06 -18.05 -22.98
C GLN A 280 19.23 -17.57 -22.12
N LEU A 281 19.34 -16.26 -21.88
CA LEU A 281 20.36 -15.68 -21.03
C LEU A 281 20.26 -16.22 -19.59
N LYS A 282 19.05 -16.32 -19.06
CA LYS A 282 18.80 -16.93 -17.75
C LYS A 282 19.23 -18.39 -17.70
N ALA A 283 18.94 -19.17 -18.75
CA ALA A 283 19.32 -20.58 -18.81
C ALA A 283 20.85 -20.73 -18.77
N SER A 284 21.58 -19.97 -19.59
CA SER A 284 23.05 -19.98 -19.59
C SER A 284 23.63 -19.65 -18.23
N PHE A 285 23.06 -18.64 -17.57
CA PHE A 285 23.53 -18.23 -16.25
C PHE A 285 23.20 -19.29 -15.18
N THR A 286 22.03 -19.92 -15.28
CA THR A 286 21.65 -21.03 -14.38
C THR A 286 22.63 -22.20 -14.49
N GLU A 287 23.01 -22.59 -15.72
CA GLU A 287 24.00 -23.66 -15.96
C GLU A 287 25.36 -23.34 -15.31
N GLU A 288 25.80 -22.07 -15.37
CA GLU A 288 27.05 -21.65 -14.76
C GLU A 288 27.02 -21.66 -13.22
N LEU A 289 25.87 -21.36 -12.63
CA LEU A 289 25.69 -21.34 -11.17
C LEU A 289 25.42 -22.73 -10.58
N THR A 290 24.89 -23.68 -11.37
CA THR A 290 24.47 -25.01 -10.90
C THR A 290 25.55 -25.78 -10.12
N PRO A 291 26.85 -25.79 -10.53
CA PRO A 291 27.90 -26.50 -9.79
C PRO A 291 28.09 -26.02 -8.34
N ASN A 292 27.85 -24.75 -8.07
CA ASN A 292 28.09 -24.13 -6.76
C ASN A 292 26.82 -23.99 -5.92
N TYR A 293 25.66 -23.84 -6.54
CA TYR A 293 24.41 -23.48 -5.85
C TYR A 293 23.25 -24.47 -6.04
N GLY A 294 23.46 -25.52 -6.83
CA GLY A 294 22.45 -26.60 -6.99
C GLY A 294 21.06 -26.07 -7.32
N ASP A 295 20.06 -26.45 -6.52
CA ASP A 295 18.65 -26.08 -6.73
C ASP A 295 18.38 -24.56 -6.65
N ASN A 296 19.22 -23.80 -5.97
CA ASN A 296 19.08 -22.35 -5.86
C ASN A 296 19.61 -21.59 -7.09
N ALA A 297 20.36 -22.26 -7.98
CA ALA A 297 21.01 -21.63 -9.14
C ALA A 297 20.01 -20.87 -10.03
N ALA A 298 18.87 -21.49 -10.36
CA ALA A 298 17.83 -20.89 -11.21
C ALA A 298 17.18 -19.65 -10.57
N THR A 299 17.00 -19.67 -9.25
CA THR A 299 16.44 -18.55 -8.49
C THR A 299 17.44 -17.40 -8.46
N TYR A 300 18.69 -17.67 -8.13
CA TYR A 300 19.75 -16.65 -8.07
C TYR A 300 20.05 -16.02 -9.44
N ALA A 301 20.12 -16.84 -10.50
CA ALA A 301 20.26 -16.34 -11.88
C ALA A 301 19.09 -15.43 -12.26
N GLY A 302 17.86 -15.81 -11.91
CA GLY A 302 16.66 -15.01 -12.17
C GLY A 302 16.74 -13.63 -11.51
N ILE A 303 17.00 -13.59 -10.20
CA ILE A 303 17.06 -12.35 -9.41
C ILE A 303 18.19 -11.46 -9.90
N ALA A 304 19.38 -12.01 -10.13
CA ALA A 304 20.53 -11.22 -10.57
C ALA A 304 20.30 -10.59 -11.95
N LEU A 305 19.74 -11.35 -12.90
CA LEU A 305 19.41 -10.81 -14.23
C LEU A 305 18.27 -9.79 -14.18
N GLU A 306 17.25 -10.01 -13.34
CA GLU A 306 16.16 -9.06 -13.16
C GLU A 306 16.66 -7.71 -12.63
N ASN A 307 17.58 -7.73 -11.66
CA ASN A 307 18.24 -6.53 -11.15
C ASN A 307 18.99 -5.78 -12.27
N ILE A 308 19.79 -6.50 -13.07
CA ILE A 308 20.50 -5.89 -14.20
C ILE A 308 19.52 -5.30 -15.22
N MET A 309 18.51 -6.06 -15.61
CA MET A 309 17.50 -5.60 -16.58
C MET A 309 16.75 -4.36 -16.05
N TYR A 310 16.47 -4.31 -14.75
CA TYR A 310 15.85 -3.15 -14.12
C TYR A 310 16.78 -1.93 -14.20
N GLU A 311 18.05 -2.06 -13.79
CA GLU A 311 19.03 -0.98 -13.82
C GLU A 311 19.25 -0.46 -15.25
N GLU A 312 19.47 -1.34 -16.22
CA GLU A 312 19.72 -0.95 -17.61
C GLU A 312 18.47 -0.35 -18.27
N SER A 313 17.27 -0.84 -17.95
CA SER A 313 16.01 -0.23 -18.40
C SER A 313 15.86 1.19 -17.85
N ARG A 314 16.24 1.40 -16.59
CA ARG A 314 16.23 2.72 -15.95
C ARG A 314 17.27 3.66 -16.60
N ASN A 315 18.48 3.16 -16.85
CA ASN A 315 19.55 3.92 -17.51
C ASN A 315 19.13 4.35 -18.93
N LEU A 316 18.49 3.45 -19.68
CA LEU A 316 17.98 3.73 -21.03
C LEU A 316 17.01 4.92 -21.02
N VAL A 317 16.08 4.96 -20.06
CA VAL A 317 15.12 6.07 -19.95
C VAL A 317 15.79 7.36 -19.45
N LEU A 318 16.64 7.28 -18.41
CA LEU A 318 17.21 8.47 -17.77
C LEU A 318 18.32 9.14 -18.58
N HIS A 319 19.12 8.36 -19.29
CA HIS A 319 20.31 8.87 -19.98
C HIS A 319 20.17 8.91 -21.49
N GLU A 320 19.38 8.03 -22.07
CA GLU A 320 19.18 7.96 -23.51
C GLU A 320 17.82 8.49 -23.97
N ASN A 321 16.91 8.80 -23.05
CA ASN A 321 15.55 9.29 -23.32
C ASN A 321 14.72 8.35 -24.23
N VAL A 322 14.93 7.03 -24.09
CA VAL A 322 14.21 6.00 -24.85
C VAL A 322 13.64 4.98 -23.87
N ARG A 323 12.40 4.56 -24.14
CA ARG A 323 11.78 3.45 -23.40
C ARG A 323 12.22 2.09 -23.95
N VAL A 324 12.05 1.03 -23.17
CA VAL A 324 12.40 -0.36 -23.55
C VAL A 324 11.69 -0.89 -24.79
N ASP A 325 10.63 -0.25 -25.23
CA ASP A 325 9.90 -0.55 -26.48
C ASP A 325 10.23 0.42 -27.62
N GLY A 326 11.28 1.22 -27.46
CA GLY A 326 11.78 2.16 -28.48
C GLY A 326 11.05 3.48 -28.55
N ARG A 327 9.97 3.70 -27.78
CA ARG A 327 9.25 4.97 -27.75
C ARG A 327 10.03 6.05 -26.98
N LYS A 328 9.75 7.31 -27.33
CA LYS A 328 10.20 8.46 -26.54
C LYS A 328 9.46 8.54 -25.20
N PRO A 329 10.00 9.23 -24.18
CA PRO A 329 9.34 9.38 -22.88
C PRO A 329 7.93 9.97 -22.93
N ASP A 330 7.70 10.93 -23.84
CA ASP A 330 6.43 11.63 -24.08
C ASP A 330 5.53 10.97 -25.13
N GLU A 331 5.99 9.90 -25.78
CA GLU A 331 5.23 9.22 -26.82
C GLU A 331 4.15 8.31 -26.23
N ILE A 332 2.88 8.54 -26.61
CA ILE A 332 1.74 7.75 -26.19
C ILE A 332 1.68 6.45 -27.01
N ARG A 333 1.38 5.33 -26.34
CA ARG A 333 1.17 4.04 -27.01
C ARG A 333 -0.05 4.15 -27.93
N PRO A 334 0.02 3.63 -29.18
CA PRO A 334 -1.13 3.59 -30.08
C PRO A 334 -2.32 2.89 -29.41
N LEU A 335 -3.45 3.58 -29.40
CA LEU A 335 -4.72 3.04 -28.92
C LEU A 335 -5.64 2.81 -30.10
N SER A 336 -6.31 1.66 -30.12
CA SER A 336 -7.35 1.37 -31.10
C SER A 336 -8.60 0.82 -30.41
N SER A 337 -9.76 1.15 -30.95
CA SER A 337 -11.05 0.62 -30.50
C SER A 337 -11.90 0.24 -31.70
N MET A 338 -12.69 -0.79 -31.54
CA MET A 338 -13.58 -1.29 -32.58
C MET A 338 -14.97 -1.53 -32.01
N VAL A 339 -15.99 -1.03 -32.68
CA VAL A 339 -17.39 -1.30 -32.36
C VAL A 339 -17.94 -2.38 -33.29
N GLY A 340 -18.97 -3.10 -32.84
CA GLY A 340 -19.61 -4.16 -33.63
C GLY A 340 -18.76 -5.41 -33.83
N LEU A 341 -17.71 -5.60 -33.03
CA LEU A 341 -16.85 -6.80 -33.08
C LEU A 341 -17.61 -8.07 -32.64
N LEU A 342 -18.45 -7.92 -31.61
CA LEU A 342 -19.24 -9.04 -31.10
C LEU A 342 -20.64 -9.02 -31.74
N PRO A 343 -21.13 -10.16 -32.27
CA PRO A 343 -22.45 -10.23 -32.91
C PRO A 343 -23.60 -9.97 -31.93
N ARG A 344 -23.36 -10.23 -30.65
CA ARG A 344 -24.27 -9.88 -29.54
C ARG A 344 -23.47 -9.29 -28.39
N ALA A 345 -23.70 -8.01 -28.12
CA ALA A 345 -23.20 -7.30 -26.94
C ALA A 345 -24.40 -6.72 -26.19
N HIS A 346 -24.41 -6.89 -24.89
CA HIS A 346 -25.44 -6.38 -23.98
C HIS A 346 -24.85 -5.32 -23.05
#